data_6ee7d555ae874ac40193e50c66b9c1d6
#
_entry.id   6ee7d555ae874ac40193e50c66b9c1d6
#
_cell.length_a   1.000
_cell.length_b   1.000
_cell.length_c   1.000
_cell.angle_alpha   90.00
_cell.angle_beta   90.00
_cell.angle_gamma   90.00
#
_symmetry.space_group_name_H-M   'P 1'
#
loop_
_entity.id
_entity.type
_entity.pdbx_description
1 polymer ?
#
loop_
_entity_poly.entity_id
_entity_poly.type
_entity_poly.pdbx_seq_one_letter_code
_entity_poly.pdbx_strand_id
1 'polypeptide(L)'
;DVCVMDEHGTTLATRRLPENAAGVTAMHDLLARFAHDPSEVVVGIETDHGMWVAALVAAGYQVYAINPLSVSRYRDRHHVGGTKSDKADAKTLADLVRTDRHNHRLVAADTVEVKAITVMARTHQNLVWARSAQQNVLRAQLGAYYPAAVDAFGGDLAHKDCLAVLRR
;
A
#
# COMPACT_ATOMS: atom_id res chain seq x y z
N ASP A 1 13.51 -1.36 -3.35
CA ASP A 1 14.50 -2.44 -3.48
C ASP A 1 13.80 -3.75 -3.87
N VAL A 2 14.51 -4.61 -4.62
CA VAL A 2 14.05 -5.92 -5.08
C VAL A 2 15.06 -6.98 -4.66
N CYS A 3 14.56 -8.13 -4.22
CA CYS A 3 15.35 -9.34 -3.95
C CYS A 3 14.80 -10.49 -4.79
N VAL A 4 15.64 -11.11 -5.59
CA VAL A 4 15.31 -12.34 -6.34
C VAL A 4 15.92 -13.52 -5.60
N MET A 5 15.10 -14.55 -5.40
CA MET A 5 15.48 -15.73 -4.62
C MET A 5 15.05 -17.00 -5.36
N ASP A 6 15.83 -18.07 -5.25
CA ASP A 6 15.45 -19.37 -5.77
C ASP A 6 14.50 -20.14 -4.84
N GLU A 7 14.05 -21.30 -5.26
CA GLU A 7 13.17 -22.17 -4.48
C GLU A 7 13.78 -22.67 -3.16
N HIS A 8 15.11 -22.69 -3.07
CA HIS A 8 15.86 -23.12 -1.88
C HIS A 8 16.12 -21.98 -0.89
N GLY A 9 15.77 -20.73 -1.23
CA GLY A 9 15.99 -19.56 -0.40
C GLY A 9 17.34 -18.86 -0.61
N THR A 10 18.07 -19.25 -1.67
CA THR A 10 19.33 -18.59 -2.04
C THR A 10 19.02 -17.28 -2.77
N THR A 11 19.62 -16.19 -2.31
CA THR A 11 19.49 -14.89 -2.99
C THR A 11 20.28 -14.89 -4.29
N LEU A 12 19.59 -14.79 -5.41
CA LEU A 12 20.18 -14.76 -6.76
C LEU A 12 20.58 -13.34 -7.16
N ALA A 13 19.77 -12.34 -6.80
CA ALA A 13 20.06 -10.94 -7.10
C ALA A 13 19.36 -10.00 -6.09
N THR A 14 19.96 -8.84 -5.89
CA THR A 14 19.34 -7.71 -5.16
C THR A 14 19.60 -6.44 -5.96
N ARG A 15 18.56 -5.61 -6.15
CA ARG A 15 18.69 -4.37 -6.92
C ARG A 15 17.77 -3.29 -6.40
N ARG A 16 18.25 -2.05 -6.41
CA ARG A 16 17.40 -0.87 -6.23
C ARG A 16 16.91 -0.41 -7.59
N LEU A 17 15.60 -0.23 -7.71
CA LEU A 17 14.94 0.20 -8.95
C LEU A 17 14.26 1.55 -8.72
N PRO A 18 14.29 2.47 -9.70
CA PRO A 18 13.55 3.72 -9.62
C PRO A 18 12.04 3.47 -9.78
N GLU A 19 11.22 4.31 -9.16
CA GLU A 19 9.75 4.23 -9.25
C GLU A 19 9.23 4.94 -10.51
N ASN A 20 9.54 4.38 -11.67
CA ASN A 20 9.11 4.87 -12.97
C ASN A 20 9.14 3.74 -14.03
N ALA A 21 8.77 4.06 -15.27
CA ALA A 21 8.73 3.09 -16.38
C ALA A 21 10.09 2.39 -16.62
N ALA A 22 11.21 3.13 -16.48
CA ALA A 22 12.54 2.52 -16.64
C ALA A 22 12.83 1.49 -15.53
N GLY A 23 12.35 1.73 -14.30
CA GLY A 23 12.42 0.76 -13.22
C GLY A 23 11.61 -0.50 -13.50
N VAL A 24 10.41 -0.37 -14.05
CA VAL A 24 9.58 -1.51 -14.49
C VAL A 24 10.30 -2.33 -15.54
N THR A 25 10.85 -1.69 -16.59
CA THR A 25 11.65 -2.38 -17.63
C THR A 25 12.82 -3.11 -16.99
N ALA A 26 13.59 -2.44 -16.11
CA ALA A 26 14.73 -3.05 -15.45
C ALA A 26 14.36 -4.22 -14.52
N MET A 27 13.14 -4.22 -13.96
CA MET A 27 12.58 -5.35 -13.21
C MET A 27 12.31 -6.54 -14.12
N HIS A 28 11.65 -6.34 -15.26
CA HIS A 28 11.40 -7.40 -16.24
C HIS A 28 12.70 -7.98 -16.77
N ASP A 29 13.69 -7.14 -17.14
CA ASP A 29 15.01 -7.58 -17.59
C ASP A 29 15.75 -8.39 -16.51
N LEU A 30 15.59 -8.02 -15.25
CA LEU A 30 16.18 -8.74 -14.14
C LEU A 30 15.56 -10.14 -13.98
N LEU A 31 14.23 -10.23 -14.00
CA LEU A 31 13.49 -11.49 -13.81
C LEU A 31 13.67 -12.43 -15.00
N ALA A 32 13.73 -11.92 -16.22
CA ALA A 32 13.98 -12.70 -17.44
C ALA A 32 15.33 -13.45 -17.47
N ARG A 33 16.26 -13.10 -16.57
CA ARG A 33 17.52 -13.83 -16.41
C ARG A 33 17.35 -15.15 -15.67
N PHE A 34 16.28 -15.30 -14.89
CA PHE A 34 16.09 -16.42 -13.98
C PHE A 34 14.85 -17.26 -14.29
N ALA A 35 13.91 -16.73 -15.08
CA ALA A 35 12.70 -17.43 -15.49
C ALA A 35 12.37 -17.11 -16.95
N HIS A 36 11.91 -18.11 -17.70
CA HIS A 36 11.50 -17.96 -19.10
C HIS A 36 10.02 -17.62 -19.22
N ASP A 37 9.20 -18.07 -18.28
CA ASP A 37 7.76 -17.80 -18.24
C ASP A 37 7.42 -16.90 -17.01
N PRO A 38 6.81 -15.74 -17.23
CA PRO A 38 6.35 -14.89 -16.13
C PRO A 38 5.44 -15.60 -15.13
N SER A 39 4.64 -16.56 -15.55
CA SER A 39 3.75 -17.33 -14.69
C SER A 39 4.47 -18.19 -13.65
N GLU A 40 5.76 -18.49 -13.85
CA GLU A 40 6.58 -19.21 -12.89
C GLU A 40 7.14 -18.32 -11.77
N VAL A 41 7.12 -16.99 -12.01
CA VAL A 41 7.67 -16.03 -11.05
C VAL A 41 6.62 -15.61 -10.05
N VAL A 42 6.93 -15.80 -8.78
CA VAL A 42 6.10 -15.42 -7.64
C VAL A 42 6.65 -14.14 -7.02
N VAL A 43 5.81 -13.12 -6.88
CA VAL A 43 6.21 -11.80 -6.36
C VAL A 43 5.44 -11.48 -5.09
N GLY A 44 6.15 -11.19 -4.00
CA GLY A 44 5.60 -10.64 -2.76
C GLY A 44 5.73 -9.11 -2.74
N ILE A 45 4.65 -8.40 -2.47
CA ILE A 45 4.63 -6.94 -2.38
C ILE A 45 3.74 -6.48 -1.23
N GLU A 46 4.10 -5.39 -0.53
CA GLU A 46 3.34 -4.89 0.64
C GLU A 46 2.04 -4.16 0.28
N THR A 47 1.76 -3.95 -1.00
CA THR A 47 0.55 -3.25 -1.47
C THR A 47 -0.19 -4.09 -2.50
N ASP A 48 -1.49 -3.89 -2.62
CA ASP A 48 -2.33 -4.51 -3.64
C ASP A 48 -2.66 -3.57 -4.82
N HIS A 49 -2.00 -2.43 -4.90
CA HIS A 49 -2.25 -1.40 -5.90
C HIS A 49 -1.00 -0.60 -6.26
N GLY A 50 -1.12 0.25 -7.27
CA GLY A 50 -0.05 1.13 -7.72
C GLY A 50 0.63 0.61 -9.00
N MET A 51 1.59 1.39 -9.49
CA MET A 51 2.27 1.17 -10.76
C MET A 51 2.95 -0.20 -10.83
N TRP A 52 3.67 -0.58 -9.79
CA TRP A 52 4.38 -1.85 -9.71
C TRP A 52 3.43 -3.04 -9.79
N VAL A 53 2.36 -3.04 -8.99
CA VAL A 53 1.36 -4.12 -9.00
C VAL A 53 0.71 -4.23 -10.37
N ALA A 54 0.29 -3.09 -10.96
CA ALA A 54 -0.34 -3.08 -12.27
C ALA A 54 0.59 -3.63 -13.37
N ALA A 55 1.85 -3.22 -13.37
CA ALA A 55 2.83 -3.69 -14.36
C ALA A 55 3.13 -5.18 -14.22
N LEU A 56 3.34 -5.66 -13.00
CA LEU A 56 3.66 -7.07 -12.73
C LEU A 56 2.48 -7.99 -13.06
N VAL A 57 1.26 -7.62 -12.67
CA VAL A 57 0.05 -8.39 -12.99
C VAL A 57 -0.22 -8.40 -14.51
N ALA A 58 -0.04 -7.25 -15.19
CA ALA A 58 -0.20 -7.17 -16.64
C ALA A 58 0.82 -8.01 -17.42
N ALA A 59 2.02 -8.19 -16.85
CA ALA A 59 3.06 -9.04 -17.45
C ALA A 59 2.87 -10.53 -17.14
N GLY A 60 1.87 -10.93 -16.35
CA GLY A 60 1.54 -12.31 -16.07
C GLY A 60 2.24 -12.93 -14.85
N TYR A 61 2.95 -12.14 -14.03
CA TYR A 61 3.54 -12.62 -12.79
C TYR A 61 2.49 -12.96 -11.73
N GLN A 62 2.79 -13.94 -10.87
CA GLN A 62 1.95 -14.27 -9.71
C GLN A 62 2.24 -13.29 -8.58
N VAL A 63 1.44 -12.24 -8.45
CA VAL A 63 1.64 -11.16 -7.45
C VAL A 63 0.80 -11.42 -6.20
N TYR A 64 1.45 -11.50 -5.05
CA TYR A 64 0.81 -11.67 -3.74
C TYR A 64 0.93 -10.40 -2.92
N ALA A 65 -0.22 -9.86 -2.49
CA ALA A 65 -0.26 -8.74 -1.55
C ALA A 65 -0.02 -9.25 -0.12
N ILE A 66 1.04 -8.77 0.51
CA ILE A 66 1.45 -9.18 1.85
C ILE A 66 1.19 -8.06 2.84
N ASN A 67 0.43 -8.37 3.89
CA ASN A 67 0.17 -7.39 4.94
C ASN A 67 1.47 -7.03 5.68
N PRO A 68 1.79 -5.74 5.88
CA PRO A 68 2.99 -5.30 6.61
C PRO A 68 3.12 -5.91 8.01
N LEU A 69 2.00 -6.18 8.69
CA LEU A 69 2.01 -6.86 9.99
C LEU A 69 2.50 -8.30 9.86
N SER A 70 2.17 -9.00 8.77
CA SER A 70 2.67 -10.36 8.49
C SER A 70 4.18 -10.34 8.24
N VAL A 71 4.68 -9.34 7.51
CA VAL A 71 6.13 -9.14 7.29
C VAL A 71 6.86 -8.92 8.62
N SER A 72 6.32 -8.07 9.50
CA SER A 72 6.90 -7.83 10.83
C SER A 72 6.97 -9.11 11.67
N ARG A 73 5.85 -9.84 11.76
CA ARG A 73 5.78 -11.11 12.51
C ARG A 73 6.69 -12.20 11.94
N TYR A 74 6.84 -12.24 10.61
CA TYR A 74 7.77 -13.18 9.96
C TYR A 74 9.21 -12.82 10.31
N ARG A 75 9.57 -11.53 10.26
CA ARG A 75 10.89 -11.04 10.66
C ARG A 75 11.21 -11.38 12.11
N ASP A 76 10.28 -11.14 13.04
CA ASP A 76 10.47 -11.43 14.47
C ASP A 76 10.75 -12.91 14.74
N ARG A 77 10.21 -13.81 13.93
CA ARG A 77 10.43 -15.26 14.04
C ARG A 77 11.75 -15.73 13.44
N HIS A 78 12.24 -15.06 12.39
CA HIS A 78 13.36 -15.54 11.59
C HIS A 78 14.66 -14.73 11.74
N HIS A 79 14.58 -13.55 12.34
CA HIS A 79 15.72 -12.66 12.51
C HIS A 79 15.86 -12.23 13.98
N VAL A 80 16.93 -12.71 14.62
CA VAL A 80 17.33 -12.25 15.96
C VAL A 80 18.15 -10.96 15.81
N GLY A 81 17.47 -9.81 15.85
CA GLY A 81 18.07 -8.47 15.86
C GLY A 81 18.79 -8.09 14.56
N GLY A 82 18.29 -7.08 13.90
CA GLY A 82 18.90 -6.52 12.70
C GLY A 82 18.41 -5.09 12.44
N THR A 83 19.28 -4.24 11.93
CA THR A 83 18.91 -2.90 11.50
C THR A 83 17.90 -3.01 10.35
N LYS A 84 16.77 -2.33 10.49
CA LYS A 84 15.76 -2.22 9.42
C LYS A 84 16.42 -1.57 8.20
N SER A 85 16.33 -2.24 7.05
CA SER A 85 16.80 -1.72 5.77
C SER A 85 15.92 -2.22 4.64
N ASP A 86 15.75 -1.41 3.60
CA ASP A 86 14.94 -1.74 2.42
C ASP A 86 15.38 -3.06 1.77
N LYS A 87 16.69 -3.35 1.80
CA LYS A 87 17.27 -4.61 1.33
C LYS A 87 16.83 -5.82 2.16
N ALA A 88 16.84 -5.67 3.49
CA ALA A 88 16.40 -6.72 4.40
C ALA A 88 14.89 -6.95 4.27
N ASP A 89 14.12 -5.90 4.08
CA ASP A 89 12.67 -5.97 3.88
C ASP A 89 12.33 -6.67 2.55
N ALA A 90 13.01 -6.34 1.45
CA ALA A 90 12.86 -7.04 0.17
C ALA A 90 13.22 -8.53 0.26
N LYS A 91 14.28 -8.88 1.00
CA LYS A 91 14.66 -10.28 1.26
C LYS A 91 13.60 -10.99 2.08
N THR A 92 13.06 -10.35 3.11
CA THR A 92 12.01 -10.90 3.96
C THR A 92 10.74 -11.17 3.16
N LEU A 93 10.34 -10.25 2.25
CA LEU A 93 9.19 -10.43 1.36
C LEU A 93 9.39 -11.61 0.40
N ALA A 94 10.58 -11.75 -0.20
CA ALA A 94 10.91 -12.83 -1.10
C ALA A 94 10.84 -14.20 -0.38
N ASP A 95 11.41 -14.29 0.83
CA ASP A 95 11.40 -15.52 1.60
C ASP A 95 10.00 -15.87 2.12
N LEU A 96 9.23 -14.88 2.56
CA LEU A 96 7.86 -15.05 3.02
C LEU A 96 6.97 -15.57 1.89
N VAL A 97 7.02 -14.97 0.69
CA VAL A 97 6.21 -15.44 -0.43
C VAL A 97 6.64 -16.82 -0.94
N ARG A 98 7.92 -17.16 -0.81
CA ARG A 98 8.44 -18.49 -1.12
C ARG A 98 7.84 -19.57 -0.20
N THR A 99 7.80 -19.31 1.11
CA THR A 99 7.43 -20.30 2.13
C THR A 99 5.96 -20.30 2.51
N ASP A 100 5.29 -19.12 2.48
CA ASP A 100 3.98 -18.90 3.09
C ASP A 100 2.94 -18.26 2.14
N ARG A 101 3.18 -18.28 0.82
CA ARG A 101 2.29 -17.64 -0.17
C ARG A 101 0.84 -18.11 -0.10
N HIS A 102 0.60 -19.34 0.34
CA HIS A 102 -0.74 -19.93 0.46
C HIS A 102 -1.63 -19.22 1.50
N ASN A 103 -1.04 -18.47 2.43
CA ASN A 103 -1.73 -17.65 3.42
C ASN A 103 -1.93 -16.19 2.96
N HIS A 104 -1.49 -15.83 1.75
CA HIS A 104 -1.59 -14.49 1.22
C HIS A 104 -2.51 -14.40 0.01
N ARG A 105 -3.06 -13.22 -0.21
CA ARG A 105 -4.00 -12.98 -1.30
C ARG A 105 -3.26 -12.77 -2.62
N LEU A 106 -3.55 -13.61 -3.61
CA LEU A 106 -3.16 -13.36 -5.00
C LEU A 106 -3.88 -12.12 -5.52
N VAL A 107 -3.14 -11.18 -6.08
CA VAL A 107 -3.69 -10.00 -6.73
C VAL A 107 -4.17 -10.40 -8.12
N ALA A 108 -5.49 -10.41 -8.33
CA ALA A 108 -6.08 -10.66 -9.63
C ALA A 108 -5.95 -9.43 -10.54
N ALA A 109 -5.95 -9.65 -11.84
CA ALA A 109 -6.13 -8.57 -12.80
C ALA A 109 -7.57 -8.04 -12.69
N ASP A 110 -7.72 -6.86 -12.09
CA ASP A 110 -9.03 -6.19 -12.00
C ASP A 110 -9.48 -5.72 -13.39
N THR A 111 -10.78 -5.81 -13.66
CA THR A 111 -11.35 -5.16 -14.83
C THR A 111 -11.29 -3.63 -14.70
N VAL A 112 -11.44 -2.92 -15.81
CA VAL A 112 -11.43 -1.44 -15.81
C VAL A 112 -12.52 -0.88 -14.90
N GLU A 113 -13.68 -1.52 -14.87
CA GLU A 113 -14.83 -1.14 -14.05
C GLU A 113 -14.50 -1.31 -12.55
N VAL A 114 -13.91 -2.43 -12.15
CA VAL A 114 -13.50 -2.68 -10.75
C VAL A 114 -12.45 -1.67 -10.30
N LYS A 115 -11.47 -1.36 -11.16
CA LYS A 115 -10.47 -0.32 -10.89
C LYS A 115 -11.12 1.06 -10.71
N ALA A 116 -12.09 1.43 -11.58
CA ALA A 116 -12.80 2.70 -11.48
C ALA A 116 -13.60 2.79 -10.17
N ILE A 117 -14.34 1.75 -9.80
CA ILE A 117 -15.07 1.68 -8.53
C ILE A 117 -14.13 1.81 -7.33
N THR A 118 -13.00 1.13 -7.36
CA THR A 118 -11.97 1.18 -6.30
C THR A 118 -11.42 2.60 -6.12
N VAL A 119 -11.10 3.30 -7.23
CA VAL A 119 -10.64 4.68 -7.19
C VAL A 119 -11.71 5.61 -6.62
N MET A 120 -12.97 5.45 -7.06
CA MET A 120 -14.09 6.25 -6.56
C MET A 120 -14.31 6.03 -5.06
N ALA A 121 -14.31 4.78 -4.59
CA ALA A 121 -14.49 4.44 -3.18
C ALA A 121 -13.38 5.03 -2.30
N ARG A 122 -12.11 4.95 -2.74
CA ARG A 122 -10.97 5.55 -2.05
C ARG A 122 -11.05 7.07 -2.02
N THR A 123 -11.42 7.69 -3.13
CA THR A 123 -11.61 9.15 -3.21
C THR A 123 -12.72 9.60 -2.26
N HIS A 124 -13.85 8.92 -2.24
CA HIS A 124 -14.93 9.17 -1.30
C HIS A 124 -14.46 9.06 0.15
N GLN A 125 -13.76 7.99 0.49
CA GLN A 125 -13.21 7.78 1.84
C GLN A 125 -12.27 8.93 2.25
N ASN A 126 -11.37 9.35 1.37
CA ASN A 126 -10.44 10.45 1.62
C ASN A 126 -11.18 11.78 1.84
N LEU A 127 -12.25 12.04 1.07
CA LEU A 127 -13.08 13.25 1.26
C LEU A 127 -13.82 13.23 2.60
N VAL A 128 -14.34 12.07 3.02
CA VAL A 128 -14.96 11.91 4.35
C VAL A 128 -13.95 12.19 5.46
N TRP A 129 -12.75 11.65 5.36
CA TRP A 129 -11.70 11.90 6.35
C TRP A 129 -11.22 13.36 6.36
N ALA A 130 -11.04 13.96 5.19
CA ALA A 130 -10.68 15.37 5.07
C ALA A 130 -11.74 16.27 5.70
N ARG A 131 -13.04 16.01 5.44
CA ARG A 131 -14.15 16.72 6.08
C ARG A 131 -14.08 16.60 7.61
N SER A 132 -13.91 15.38 8.13
CA SER A 132 -13.84 15.15 9.58
C SER A 132 -12.64 15.85 10.21
N ALA A 133 -11.47 15.87 9.56
CA ALA A 133 -10.30 16.59 10.01
C ALA A 133 -10.55 18.10 10.06
N GLN A 134 -11.18 18.68 9.04
CA GLN A 134 -11.52 20.11 9.02
C GLN A 134 -12.55 20.47 10.10
N GLN A 135 -13.55 19.63 10.34
CA GLN A 135 -14.49 19.82 11.43
C GLN A 135 -13.80 19.83 12.80
N ASN A 136 -12.83 18.94 13.01
CA ASN A 136 -12.08 18.89 14.27
C ASN A 136 -11.21 20.14 14.48
N VAL A 137 -10.57 20.63 13.41
CA VAL A 137 -9.82 21.90 13.44
C VAL A 137 -10.74 23.07 13.78
N LEU A 138 -11.89 23.17 13.10
CA LEU A 138 -12.87 24.23 13.37
C LEU A 138 -13.39 24.17 14.80
N ARG A 139 -13.72 22.98 15.30
CA ARG A 139 -14.15 22.77 16.69
C ARG A 139 -13.09 23.22 17.69
N ALA A 140 -11.82 22.87 17.44
CA ALA A 140 -10.72 23.27 18.31
C ALA A 140 -10.55 24.81 18.34
N GLN A 141 -10.63 25.46 17.19
CA GLN A 141 -10.54 26.92 17.09
C GLN A 141 -11.72 27.61 17.80
N LEU A 142 -12.96 27.19 17.53
CA LEU A 142 -14.14 27.73 18.19
C LEU A 142 -14.07 27.47 19.70
N GLY A 143 -13.66 26.29 20.15
CA GLY A 143 -13.49 25.97 21.55
C GLY A 143 -12.47 26.87 22.27
N ALA A 144 -11.44 27.31 21.58
CA ALA A 144 -10.42 28.22 22.10
C ALA A 144 -10.88 29.67 22.18
N TYR A 145 -11.62 30.15 21.17
CA TYR A 145 -11.95 31.57 21.04
C TYR A 145 -13.43 31.91 21.32
N TYR A 146 -14.34 30.97 21.05
CA TYR A 146 -15.79 31.18 21.22
C TYR A 146 -16.53 29.88 21.59
N PRO A 147 -16.34 29.35 22.80
CA PRO A 147 -16.90 28.04 23.22
C PRO A 147 -18.43 27.94 23.08
N ALA A 148 -19.16 29.05 23.33
CA ALA A 148 -20.61 29.09 23.21
C ALA A 148 -21.13 28.73 21.79
N ALA A 149 -20.36 28.95 20.76
CA ALA A 149 -20.71 28.55 19.39
C ALA A 149 -20.67 27.02 19.23
N VAL A 150 -19.75 26.32 19.89
CA VAL A 150 -19.67 24.87 19.86
C VAL A 150 -20.91 24.26 20.52
N ASP A 151 -21.32 24.80 21.64
CA ASP A 151 -22.50 24.34 22.38
C ASP A 151 -23.79 24.62 21.59
N ALA A 152 -23.91 25.80 20.97
CA ALA A 152 -25.08 26.22 20.18
C ALA A 152 -25.31 25.34 18.94
N PHE A 153 -24.24 24.82 18.33
CA PHE A 153 -24.34 24.02 17.08
C PHE A 153 -24.39 22.51 17.31
N GLY A 154 -24.46 22.04 18.55
CA GLY A 154 -24.72 20.65 18.93
C GLY A 154 -23.74 19.63 18.34
N GLY A 155 -22.54 20.05 17.94
CA GLY A 155 -21.47 19.16 17.49
C GLY A 155 -21.37 18.92 15.97
N ASP A 156 -22.40 19.19 15.16
CA ASP A 156 -22.28 19.12 13.68
C ASP A 156 -21.97 20.48 13.06
N LEU A 157 -20.71 20.87 13.17
CA LEU A 157 -20.22 22.14 12.61
C LEU A 157 -20.18 22.18 11.07
N ALA A 158 -20.39 21.06 10.40
CA ALA A 158 -20.48 21.02 8.93
C ALA A 158 -21.90 21.17 8.39
N HIS A 159 -22.90 21.25 9.27
CA HIS A 159 -24.25 21.52 8.80
C HIS A 159 -24.33 22.89 8.10
N LYS A 160 -25.09 22.94 7.00
CA LYS A 160 -25.20 24.16 6.15
C LYS A 160 -25.57 25.41 6.92
N ASP A 161 -26.45 25.28 7.92
CA ASP A 161 -26.93 26.42 8.70
C ASP A 161 -25.84 26.93 9.65
N CYS A 162 -25.04 26.04 10.24
CA CYS A 162 -23.88 26.43 11.06
C CYS A 162 -22.85 27.18 10.22
N LEU A 163 -22.54 26.68 9.03
CA LEU A 163 -21.61 27.36 8.11
C LEU A 163 -22.14 28.71 7.61
N ALA A 164 -23.46 28.85 7.45
CA ALA A 164 -24.07 30.12 7.06
C ALA A 164 -23.96 31.18 8.16
N VAL A 165 -24.08 30.77 9.43
CA VAL A 165 -23.89 31.68 10.58
C VAL A 165 -22.42 32.05 10.78
N LEU A 166 -21.50 31.10 10.68
CA LEU A 166 -20.05 31.33 10.85
C LEU A 166 -19.41 32.18 9.75
N ARG A 167 -20.06 32.32 8.59
CA ARG A 167 -19.59 33.17 7.46
C ARG A 167 -19.99 34.66 7.60
N ARG A 168 -20.84 35.03 8.54
CA ARG A 168 -21.28 36.39 8.80
C ARG A 168 -20.38 37.08 9.82
#